data_240db064420072adc8bc98aa5939632e
#
_entry.id   240db064420072adc8bc98aa5939632e
#
_cell.length_a   1.000
_cell.length_b   1.000
_cell.length_c   1.000
_cell.angle_alpha   90.00
_cell.angle_beta   90.00
_cell.angle_gamma   90.00
#
_symmetry.space_group_name_H-M   'P 1'
#
loop_
_entity.id
_entity.type
_entity.pdbx_description
1 polymer ?
#
loop_
_entity_poly.entity_id
_entity_poly.type
_entity_poly.pdbx_seq_one_letter_code
_entity_poly.pdbx_strand_id
1 'polypeptide(L)'
;MIKIIPKFQIVLCVTLFTLLIGCSSNKVNKSYYQLANNLSNQNQVSQTMRSTNQFMWIESIDVASFLNKSGIVLQTENIKYATATNNLWVASLSQQLKDRLEQDLTALLPNYLVSSNQITTPSLTVKLFIDGFHGSYTGDAIIEGRWVVTDSKNNIKTKAFARQVPLTDNGYDALVKALSKGWQDEEQDFANSIKH
;
A
#
# COMPACT_ATOMS: atom_id res chain seq x y z
N MET A 1 -29.61 -13.96 -69.03
CA MET A 1 -30.26 -12.70 -68.55
C MET A 1 -29.39 -12.17 -67.38
N ILE A 2 -28.59 -11.16 -67.62
CA ILE A 2 -27.74 -10.53 -66.61
C ILE A 2 -28.59 -9.43 -65.95
N LYS A 3 -28.95 -9.63 -64.68
CA LYS A 3 -29.65 -8.61 -63.88
C LYS A 3 -28.67 -7.48 -63.52
N ILE A 4 -28.88 -6.31 -64.16
CA ILE A 4 -28.12 -5.09 -63.81
C ILE A 4 -28.59 -4.61 -62.43
N ILE A 5 -27.77 -4.76 -61.43
CA ILE A 5 -28.02 -4.22 -60.11
C ILE A 5 -27.88 -2.70 -60.18
N PRO A 6 -28.89 -1.92 -59.82
CA PRO A 6 -28.83 -0.48 -59.93
C PRO A 6 -27.71 0.08 -59.05
N LYS A 7 -26.90 0.97 -59.65
CA LYS A 7 -25.74 1.60 -58.96
C LYS A 7 -26.09 2.21 -57.60
N PHE A 8 -27.33 2.56 -57.38
CA PHE A 8 -27.86 3.11 -56.12
C PHE A 8 -27.87 2.09 -54.98
N GLN A 9 -28.11 0.79 -55.25
CA GLN A 9 -28.07 -0.26 -54.22
C GLN A 9 -26.63 -0.58 -53.79
N ILE A 10 -25.66 -0.46 -54.67
CA ILE A 10 -24.23 -0.68 -54.35
C ILE A 10 -23.71 0.44 -53.45
N VAL A 11 -24.10 1.70 -53.75
CA VAL A 11 -23.71 2.85 -52.92
C VAL A 11 -24.32 2.76 -51.52
N LEU A 12 -25.57 2.32 -51.39
CA LEU A 12 -26.26 2.15 -50.10
C LEU A 12 -25.61 1.03 -49.23
N CYS A 13 -25.19 -0.09 -49.85
CA CYS A 13 -24.49 -1.17 -49.14
C CYS A 13 -23.08 -0.76 -48.67
N VAL A 14 -22.36 0.04 -49.47
CA VAL A 14 -21.02 0.53 -49.09
C VAL A 14 -21.09 1.53 -47.93
N THR A 15 -22.08 2.43 -47.92
CA THR A 15 -22.28 3.38 -46.82
C THR A 15 -22.73 2.69 -45.51
N LEU A 16 -23.50 1.61 -45.60
CA LEU A 16 -23.93 0.85 -44.43
C LEU A 16 -22.78 0.04 -43.79
N PHE A 17 -21.81 -0.42 -44.61
CA PHE A 17 -20.66 -1.19 -44.15
C PHE A 17 -19.60 -0.33 -43.45
N THR A 18 -19.53 0.98 -43.74
CA THR A 18 -18.58 1.90 -43.06
C THR A 18 -19.01 2.33 -41.67
N LEU A 19 -20.29 2.12 -41.30
CA LEU A 19 -20.80 2.44 -39.94
C LEU A 19 -20.51 1.38 -38.88
N LEU A 20 -19.92 0.23 -39.26
CA LEU A 20 -19.57 -0.87 -38.31
C LEU A 20 -18.15 -0.79 -37.77
N ILE A 21 -17.36 0.23 -38.11
CA ILE A 21 -16.02 0.45 -37.55
C ILE A 21 -16.15 1.31 -36.29
N GLY A 22 -16.80 0.77 -35.27
CA GLY A 22 -16.96 1.50 -34.04
C GLY A 22 -16.86 0.60 -32.83
N CYS A 23 -16.06 1.01 -31.88
CA CYS A 23 -15.86 0.47 -30.55
C CYS A 23 -14.93 -0.73 -30.43
N SER A 24 -13.66 -0.54 -30.74
CA SER A 24 -12.61 -1.18 -30.01
C SER A 24 -12.58 -0.53 -28.61
N SER A 25 -13.35 -1.04 -27.66
CA SER A 25 -13.18 -0.67 -26.27
C SER A 25 -11.83 -1.22 -25.84
N ASN A 26 -10.81 -0.37 -25.79
CA ASN A 26 -9.57 -0.69 -25.11
C ASN A 26 -9.94 -1.06 -23.66
N LYS A 27 -9.96 -2.37 -23.36
CA LYS A 27 -10.07 -2.84 -22.00
C LYS A 27 -8.83 -2.33 -21.28
N VAL A 28 -9.00 -1.25 -20.55
CA VAL A 28 -7.94 -0.74 -19.69
C VAL A 28 -7.75 -1.76 -18.57
N ASN A 29 -6.66 -2.54 -18.63
CA ASN A 29 -6.35 -3.53 -17.63
C ASN A 29 -5.99 -2.82 -16.32
N LYS A 30 -6.67 -3.20 -15.24
CA LYS A 30 -6.35 -2.74 -13.89
C LYS A 30 -5.35 -3.71 -13.27
N SER A 31 -4.32 -3.16 -12.63
CA SER A 31 -3.35 -3.88 -11.83
C SER A 31 -3.64 -3.63 -10.35
N TYR A 32 -3.55 -4.67 -9.53
CA TYR A 32 -3.78 -4.58 -8.10
C TYR A 32 -2.50 -4.92 -7.35
N TYR A 33 -2.17 -4.10 -6.37
CA TYR A 33 -0.91 -4.15 -5.63
C TYR A 33 -1.14 -4.37 -4.15
N GLN A 34 -0.26 -5.14 -3.56
CA GLN A 34 -0.18 -5.39 -2.13
C GLN A 34 1.24 -5.09 -1.64
N LEU A 35 1.38 -4.60 -0.41
CA LEU A 35 2.69 -4.44 0.22
C LEU A 35 3.36 -5.81 0.37
N ALA A 36 4.62 -5.89 -0.09
CA ALA A 36 5.37 -7.13 -0.08
C ALA A 36 5.68 -7.60 1.36
N ASN A 37 5.63 -8.90 1.57
CA ASN A 37 6.09 -9.54 2.80
C ASN A 37 7.53 -10.04 2.61
N ASN A 38 8.51 -9.23 3.00
CA ASN A 38 9.92 -9.61 2.86
C ASN A 38 10.47 -10.36 4.09
N LEU A 39 9.82 -10.25 5.27
CA LEU A 39 10.24 -10.93 6.50
C LEU A 39 9.86 -12.41 6.52
N SER A 40 8.83 -12.83 5.79
CA SER A 40 8.41 -14.24 5.74
C SER A 40 9.47 -15.17 5.15
N ASN A 41 10.43 -14.64 4.38
CA ASN A 41 11.53 -15.42 3.81
C ASN A 41 12.71 -15.61 4.77
N GLN A 42 12.75 -14.88 5.89
CA GLN A 42 13.89 -14.94 6.82
C GLN A 42 13.64 -15.75 8.09
N ASN A 43 12.38 -15.90 8.49
CA ASN A 43 12.03 -16.66 9.67
C ASN A 43 10.89 -17.61 9.36
N GLN A 44 11.14 -18.91 9.35
CA GLN A 44 10.06 -19.88 9.49
C GLN A 44 9.29 -19.50 10.77
N VAL A 45 8.02 -19.14 10.62
CA VAL A 45 7.15 -18.88 11.76
C VAL A 45 7.24 -20.10 12.67
N SER A 46 7.88 -19.94 13.82
CA SER A 46 7.96 -21.02 14.82
C SER A 46 6.53 -21.38 15.20
N GLN A 47 6.13 -22.59 14.87
CA GLN A 47 4.80 -23.14 15.23
C GLN A 47 4.69 -23.46 16.73
N THR A 48 5.70 -23.12 17.53
CA THR A 48 5.72 -23.33 18.98
C THR A 48 4.85 -22.27 19.67
N MET A 49 4.01 -22.71 20.61
CA MET A 49 3.30 -21.80 21.50
C MET A 49 4.30 -20.93 22.26
N ARG A 50 4.13 -19.62 22.19
CA ARG A 50 4.94 -18.65 22.94
C ARG A 50 4.18 -18.24 24.18
N SER A 51 4.88 -18.18 25.32
CA SER A 51 4.35 -17.59 26.55
C SER A 51 4.96 -16.21 26.71
N THR A 52 4.11 -15.19 26.85
CA THR A 52 4.52 -13.82 27.17
C THR A 52 3.47 -13.15 28.02
N ASN A 53 3.90 -12.29 28.92
CA ASN A 53 3.03 -11.43 29.74
C ASN A 53 3.06 -9.96 29.24
N GLN A 54 3.72 -9.68 28.13
CA GLN A 54 3.76 -8.35 27.53
C GLN A 54 2.84 -8.30 26.32
N PHE A 55 1.94 -7.35 26.33
CA PHE A 55 0.99 -7.14 25.23
C PHE A 55 1.19 -5.75 24.62
N MET A 56 1.40 -5.71 23.31
CA MET A 56 1.44 -4.50 22.52
C MET A 56 0.16 -4.41 21.70
N TRP A 57 -0.63 -3.40 21.97
CA TRP A 57 -1.86 -3.12 21.23
C TRP A 57 -1.63 -2.06 20.15
N ILE A 58 -1.84 -2.42 18.90
CA ILE A 58 -1.88 -1.47 17.77
C ILE A 58 -3.30 -0.88 17.76
N GLU A 59 -3.47 0.28 18.43
CA GLU A 59 -4.78 0.91 18.62
C GLU A 59 -5.31 1.49 17.31
N SER A 60 -4.47 2.27 16.58
CA SER A 60 -4.88 2.86 15.32
C SER A 60 -3.72 3.02 14.34
N ILE A 61 -4.05 2.99 13.05
CA ILE A 61 -3.21 3.47 11.95
C ILE A 61 -4.01 4.50 11.17
N ASP A 62 -3.66 5.76 11.36
CA ASP A 62 -4.32 6.90 10.76
C ASP A 62 -3.55 7.34 9.51
N VAL A 63 -4.10 7.07 8.33
CA VAL A 63 -3.51 7.40 7.04
C VAL A 63 -4.14 8.69 6.52
N ALA A 64 -3.32 9.65 6.10
CA ALA A 64 -3.78 10.89 5.51
C ALA A 64 -4.82 10.63 4.40
N SER A 65 -5.90 11.38 4.39
CA SER A 65 -7.09 11.09 3.57
C SER A 65 -6.81 11.05 2.06
N PHE A 66 -5.82 11.84 1.60
CA PHE A 66 -5.42 11.84 0.20
C PHE A 66 -4.67 10.56 -0.21
N LEU A 67 -4.03 9.86 0.74
CA LEU A 67 -3.33 8.59 0.53
C LEU A 67 -4.26 7.37 0.62
N ASN A 68 -5.31 7.47 1.43
CA ASN A 68 -6.24 6.36 1.67
C ASN A 68 -7.29 6.24 0.55
N LYS A 69 -6.80 6.16 -0.68
CA LYS A 69 -7.57 5.99 -1.91
C LYS A 69 -7.35 4.58 -2.47
N SER A 70 -8.22 4.14 -3.38
CA SER A 70 -8.04 2.86 -4.07
C SER A 70 -6.82 2.87 -5.00
N GLY A 71 -6.52 4.00 -5.64
CA GLY A 71 -5.37 4.13 -6.54
C GLY A 71 -4.09 4.53 -5.79
N ILE A 72 -2.95 4.03 -6.28
CA ILE A 72 -1.64 4.44 -5.79
C ILE A 72 -1.42 5.92 -6.05
N VAL A 73 -0.96 6.65 -5.05
CA VAL A 73 -0.73 8.09 -5.13
C VAL A 73 0.69 8.38 -5.61
N LEU A 74 0.80 9.38 -6.49
CA LEU A 74 2.07 9.92 -6.98
C LEU A 74 2.08 11.42 -6.75
N GLN A 75 3.16 11.94 -6.20
CA GLN A 75 3.48 13.36 -6.25
C GLN A 75 4.05 13.65 -7.63
N THR A 76 3.38 14.50 -8.42
CA THR A 76 3.76 14.81 -9.80
C THR A 76 4.58 16.09 -9.93
N GLU A 77 4.45 16.97 -8.96
CA GLU A 77 5.21 18.24 -8.83
C GLU A 77 5.31 18.58 -7.33
N ASN A 78 6.01 19.63 -7.00
CA ASN A 78 6.24 20.05 -5.61
C ASN A 78 4.98 20.07 -4.73
N ILE A 79 3.84 20.50 -5.26
CA ILE A 79 2.56 20.63 -4.54
C ILE A 79 1.40 19.87 -5.18
N LYS A 80 1.66 19.06 -6.21
CA LYS A 80 0.61 18.35 -6.97
C LYS A 80 0.71 16.86 -6.78
N TYR A 81 -0.44 16.24 -6.59
CA TYR A 81 -0.59 14.80 -6.46
C TYR A 81 -1.60 14.28 -7.48
N ALA A 82 -1.36 13.08 -7.98
CA ALA A 82 -2.27 12.32 -8.82
C ALA A 82 -2.54 10.96 -8.18
N THR A 83 -3.76 10.47 -8.35
CA THR A 83 -4.14 9.11 -7.96
C THR A 83 -4.27 8.24 -9.20
N ALA A 84 -3.60 7.10 -9.21
CA ALA A 84 -3.66 6.17 -10.32
C ALA A 84 -5.08 5.62 -10.53
N THR A 85 -5.53 5.58 -11.78
CA THR A 85 -6.85 5.03 -12.15
C THR A 85 -6.82 3.53 -12.39
N ASN A 86 -5.66 2.99 -12.78
CA ASN A 86 -5.50 1.61 -13.22
C ASN A 86 -4.49 0.81 -12.38
N ASN A 87 -3.75 1.45 -11.49
CA ASN A 87 -2.82 0.81 -10.57
C ASN A 87 -3.36 1.03 -9.15
N LEU A 88 -3.99 0.00 -8.62
CA LEU A 88 -4.85 0.09 -7.45
C LEU A 88 -4.27 -0.73 -6.30
N TRP A 89 -4.54 -0.32 -5.09
CA TRP A 89 -4.32 -1.15 -3.93
C TRP A 89 -5.37 -2.28 -3.88
N VAL A 90 -4.97 -3.50 -3.51
CA VAL A 90 -5.86 -4.68 -3.36
C VAL A 90 -6.83 -4.50 -2.18
N ALA A 91 -6.41 -3.77 -1.16
CA ALA A 91 -7.19 -3.35 0.00
C ALA A 91 -6.82 -1.90 0.34
N SER A 92 -7.53 -1.24 1.24
CA SER A 92 -7.14 0.11 1.68
C SER A 92 -5.72 0.14 2.22
N LEU A 93 -4.99 1.23 1.97
CA LEU A 93 -3.61 1.35 2.45
C LEU A 93 -3.53 1.20 3.98
N SER A 94 -4.47 1.79 4.71
CA SER A 94 -4.55 1.65 6.17
C SER A 94 -4.67 0.19 6.63
N GLN A 95 -5.48 -0.62 5.92
CA GLN A 95 -5.61 -2.04 6.24
C GLN A 95 -4.33 -2.82 5.95
N GLN A 96 -3.72 -2.58 4.79
CA GLN A 96 -2.46 -3.25 4.43
C GLN A 96 -1.32 -2.94 5.40
N LEU A 97 -1.18 -1.66 5.80
CA LEU A 97 -0.19 -1.24 6.79
C LEU A 97 -0.46 -1.88 8.15
N LYS A 98 -1.72 -1.98 8.56
CA LYS A 98 -2.12 -2.63 9.82
C LYS A 98 -1.76 -4.11 9.83
N ASP A 99 -2.11 -4.83 8.77
CA ASP A 99 -1.86 -6.26 8.64
C ASP A 99 -0.34 -6.54 8.59
N ARG A 100 0.42 -5.70 7.88
CA ARG A 100 1.88 -5.80 7.82
C ARG A 100 2.50 -5.54 9.17
N LEU A 101 2.14 -4.43 9.82
CA LEU A 101 2.68 -4.04 11.11
C LEU A 101 2.46 -5.12 12.18
N GLU A 102 1.24 -5.70 12.27
CA GLU A 102 0.95 -6.77 13.21
C GLU A 102 1.82 -8.01 12.97
N GLN A 103 1.97 -8.42 11.69
CA GLN A 103 2.78 -9.57 11.31
C GLN A 103 4.27 -9.33 11.56
N ASP A 104 4.79 -8.19 11.12
CA ASP A 104 6.21 -7.90 11.17
C ASP A 104 6.68 -7.63 12.60
N LEU A 105 5.92 -6.87 13.41
CA LEU A 105 6.23 -6.69 14.82
C LEU A 105 6.11 -7.98 15.63
N THR A 106 5.20 -8.90 15.29
CA THR A 106 5.13 -10.23 15.92
C THR A 106 6.43 -11.02 15.69
N ALA A 107 7.05 -10.88 14.53
CA ALA A 107 8.33 -11.52 14.21
C ALA A 107 9.51 -10.78 14.86
N LEU A 108 9.50 -9.45 14.82
CA LEU A 108 10.59 -8.61 15.32
C LEU A 108 10.64 -8.50 16.85
N LEU A 109 9.51 -8.64 17.55
CA LEU A 109 9.36 -8.50 19.00
C LEU A 109 8.85 -9.81 19.64
N PRO A 110 9.66 -10.88 19.67
CA PRO A 110 9.21 -12.19 20.12
C PRO A 110 8.75 -12.23 21.60
N ASN A 111 9.11 -11.22 22.40
CA ASN A 111 8.71 -11.10 23.79
C ASN A 111 7.34 -10.41 23.98
N TYR A 112 6.74 -9.92 22.91
CA TYR A 112 5.43 -9.30 22.92
C TYR A 112 4.39 -10.15 22.19
N LEU A 113 3.20 -10.22 22.76
CA LEU A 113 2.01 -10.49 21.97
C LEU A 113 1.63 -9.19 21.26
N VAL A 114 1.65 -9.16 19.94
CA VAL A 114 1.27 -7.98 19.17
C VAL A 114 -0.09 -8.24 18.54
N SER A 115 -1.05 -7.33 18.71
CA SER A 115 -2.35 -7.43 18.04
C SER A 115 -3.00 -6.08 17.86
N SER A 116 -3.76 -5.96 16.78
CA SER A 116 -4.65 -4.83 16.52
C SER A 116 -5.99 -4.93 17.24
N ASN A 117 -6.29 -6.09 17.85
CA ASN A 117 -7.43 -6.27 18.74
C ASN A 117 -6.95 -6.18 20.18
N GLN A 118 -7.69 -5.42 21.01
CA GLN A 118 -7.39 -5.34 22.42
C GLN A 118 -7.81 -6.64 23.13
N ILE A 119 -6.84 -7.51 23.38
CA ILE A 119 -7.06 -8.85 23.96
C ILE A 119 -7.06 -8.78 25.49
N THR A 120 -6.16 -7.96 26.05
CA THR A 120 -5.98 -7.76 27.50
C THR A 120 -5.50 -6.34 27.76
N THR A 121 -5.14 -6.01 29.02
CA THR A 121 -4.52 -4.72 29.34
C THR A 121 -3.15 -4.63 28.68
N PRO A 122 -2.90 -3.62 27.81
CA PRO A 122 -1.64 -3.51 27.09
C PRO A 122 -0.50 -3.03 27.99
N SER A 123 0.69 -3.58 27.77
CA SER A 123 1.95 -3.03 28.28
C SER A 123 2.38 -1.80 27.48
N LEU A 124 2.07 -1.82 26.19
CA LEU A 124 2.29 -0.71 25.26
C LEU A 124 1.07 -0.56 24.35
N THR A 125 0.65 0.67 24.17
CA THR A 125 -0.36 1.06 23.17
C THR A 125 0.34 1.87 22.08
N VAL A 126 0.14 1.49 20.82
CA VAL A 126 0.77 2.11 19.66
C VAL A 126 -0.28 2.75 18.77
N LYS A 127 -0.11 4.03 18.48
CA LYS A 127 -0.81 4.75 17.40
C LYS A 127 0.20 5.15 16.34
N LEU A 128 -0.19 5.00 15.09
CA LEU A 128 0.63 5.34 13.94
C LEU A 128 -0.12 6.34 13.07
N PHE A 129 0.56 7.40 12.69
CA PHE A 129 0.08 8.40 11.74
C PHE A 129 0.95 8.33 10.50
N ILE A 130 0.34 8.16 9.33
CA ILE A 130 1.01 8.12 8.02
C ILE A 130 0.65 9.41 7.27
N ASP A 131 1.63 10.27 7.13
CA ASP A 131 1.51 11.58 6.47
C ASP A 131 1.97 11.51 5.00
N GLY A 132 2.91 10.59 4.66
CA GLY A 132 3.40 10.30 3.32
C GLY A 132 3.53 8.80 3.06
N PHE A 133 2.99 8.31 1.93
CA PHE A 133 3.16 6.94 1.43
C PHE A 133 2.85 6.92 -0.07
N HIS A 134 3.79 7.42 -0.87
CA HIS A 134 3.55 7.70 -2.29
C HIS A 134 4.86 7.72 -3.09
N GLY A 135 4.74 7.72 -4.42
CA GLY A 135 5.88 8.00 -5.29
C GLY A 135 6.11 9.50 -5.42
N SER A 136 7.36 9.88 -5.62
CA SER A 136 7.78 11.25 -5.91
C SER A 136 8.18 11.40 -7.38
N TYR A 137 7.98 12.59 -7.93
CA TYR A 137 8.47 12.97 -9.27
C TYR A 137 10.01 12.99 -9.35
N THR A 138 10.71 12.91 -8.22
CA THR A 138 12.16 12.77 -8.15
C THR A 138 12.65 11.34 -8.38
N GLY A 139 11.74 10.37 -8.51
CA GLY A 139 12.07 8.95 -8.71
C GLY A 139 12.25 8.16 -7.41
N ASP A 140 11.61 8.62 -6.34
CA ASP A 140 11.71 8.00 -5.01
C ASP A 140 10.34 7.56 -4.50
N ALA A 141 10.34 6.58 -3.60
CA ALA A 141 9.23 6.28 -2.71
C ALA A 141 9.39 7.06 -1.41
N ILE A 142 8.33 7.72 -0.98
CA ILE A 142 8.27 8.55 0.22
C ILE A 142 7.42 7.85 1.28
N ILE A 143 7.99 7.67 2.48
CA ILE A 143 7.32 7.07 3.63
C ILE A 143 7.53 7.99 4.83
N GLU A 144 6.49 8.67 5.28
CA GLU A 144 6.56 9.69 6.33
C GLU A 144 5.43 9.53 7.32
N GLY A 145 5.72 9.85 8.58
CA GLY A 145 4.72 9.77 9.62
C GLY A 145 5.30 9.91 11.02
N ARG A 146 4.54 9.43 12.00
CA ARG A 146 4.97 9.43 13.39
C ARG A 146 4.34 8.29 14.19
N TRP A 147 5.13 7.75 15.08
CA TRP A 147 4.71 6.83 16.12
C TRP A 147 4.31 7.59 17.38
N VAL A 148 3.25 7.14 18.03
CA VAL A 148 2.87 7.54 19.38
C VAL A 148 2.75 6.26 20.21
N VAL A 149 3.57 6.12 21.24
CA VAL A 149 3.61 4.94 22.11
C VAL A 149 3.27 5.38 23.53
N THR A 150 2.28 4.73 24.12
CA THR A 150 1.89 4.94 25.52
C THR A 150 2.19 3.67 26.31
N ASP A 151 2.90 3.79 27.41
CA ASP A 151 3.19 2.67 28.31
C ASP A 151 2.07 2.47 29.36
N SER A 152 2.14 1.38 30.11
CA SER A 152 1.18 1.04 31.18
C SER A 152 1.11 2.07 32.32
N LYS A 153 2.07 3.00 32.42
CA LYS A 153 2.09 4.12 33.38
C LYS A 153 1.58 5.42 32.77
N ASN A 154 1.01 5.36 31.55
CA ASN A 154 0.57 6.51 30.75
C ASN A 154 1.69 7.49 30.35
N ASN A 155 2.95 7.07 30.32
CA ASN A 155 4.00 7.86 29.70
C ASN A 155 3.87 7.77 28.19
N ILE A 156 3.90 8.93 27.53
CA ILE A 156 3.75 9.04 26.06
C ILE A 156 5.12 9.36 25.45
N LYS A 157 5.51 8.56 24.48
CA LYS A 157 6.67 8.82 23.61
C LYS A 157 6.21 9.00 22.18
N THR A 158 6.82 9.94 21.48
CA THR A 158 6.55 10.18 20.05
C THR A 158 7.85 10.13 19.26
N LYS A 159 7.80 9.59 18.05
CA LYS A 159 8.94 9.55 17.12
C LYS A 159 8.44 9.80 15.72
N ALA A 160 8.84 10.90 15.10
CA ALA A 160 8.62 11.14 13.67
C ALA A 160 9.61 10.32 12.85
N PHE A 161 9.21 9.98 11.64
CA PHE A 161 10.07 9.34 10.64
C PHE A 161 9.80 9.92 9.25
N ALA A 162 10.85 9.94 8.45
CA ALA A 162 10.82 10.29 7.03
C ALA A 162 11.85 9.44 6.30
N ARG A 163 11.39 8.65 5.34
CA ARG A 163 12.22 7.79 4.51
C ARG A 163 12.01 8.12 3.05
N GLN A 164 13.12 8.18 2.35
CA GLN A 164 13.16 8.32 0.90
C GLN A 164 13.92 7.13 0.34
N VAL A 165 13.26 6.33 -0.49
CA VAL A 165 13.83 5.09 -1.06
C VAL A 165 13.87 5.24 -2.57
N PRO A 166 15.05 5.32 -3.20
CA PRO A 166 15.17 5.42 -4.64
C PRO A 166 14.53 4.21 -5.34
N LEU A 167 13.80 4.46 -6.42
CA LEU A 167 13.30 3.40 -7.27
C LEU A 167 14.44 2.77 -8.06
N THR A 168 14.47 1.44 -8.11
CA THR A 168 15.47 0.69 -8.88
C THR A 168 15.12 0.56 -10.36
N ASP A 169 13.87 0.86 -10.72
CA ASP A 169 13.32 0.80 -12.08
C ASP A 169 12.11 1.73 -12.17
N ASN A 170 11.55 1.87 -13.36
CA ASN A 170 10.36 2.67 -13.59
C ASN A 170 9.06 1.88 -13.34
N GLY A 171 8.00 2.61 -13.04
CA GLY A 171 6.64 2.07 -12.95
C GLY A 171 6.19 1.69 -11.54
N TYR A 172 4.93 1.25 -11.45
CA TYR A 172 4.27 0.98 -10.18
C TYR A 172 4.83 -0.25 -9.45
N ASP A 173 5.34 -1.24 -10.17
CA ASP A 173 5.98 -2.42 -9.58
C ASP A 173 7.23 -2.03 -8.77
N ALA A 174 8.08 -1.18 -9.35
CA ALA A 174 9.26 -0.66 -8.68
C ALA A 174 8.87 0.24 -7.50
N LEU A 175 7.87 1.09 -7.67
CA LEU A 175 7.36 1.94 -6.60
C LEU A 175 6.85 1.13 -5.42
N VAL A 176 5.99 0.13 -5.65
CA VAL A 176 5.43 -0.69 -4.56
C VAL A 176 6.51 -1.50 -3.85
N LYS A 177 7.53 -1.99 -4.58
CA LYS A 177 8.69 -2.63 -3.96
C LYS A 177 9.47 -1.67 -3.07
N ALA A 178 9.72 -0.44 -3.53
CA ALA A 178 10.42 0.58 -2.76
C ALA A 178 9.62 1.03 -1.52
N LEU A 179 8.30 1.24 -1.66
CA LEU A 179 7.40 1.52 -0.54
C LEU A 179 7.42 0.39 0.50
N SER A 180 7.33 -0.87 0.03
CA SER A 180 7.38 -2.05 0.92
C SER A 180 8.70 -2.16 1.66
N LYS A 181 9.83 -1.89 0.98
CA LYS A 181 11.17 -1.92 1.60
C LYS A 181 11.31 -0.82 2.64
N GLY A 182 10.95 0.42 2.29
CA GLY A 182 11.05 1.55 3.22
C GLY A 182 10.14 1.38 4.44
N TRP A 183 8.96 0.81 4.25
CA TRP A 183 8.06 0.47 5.36
C TRP A 183 8.68 -0.58 6.29
N GLN A 184 9.21 -1.67 5.75
CA GLN A 184 9.89 -2.71 6.51
C GLN A 184 11.08 -2.17 7.32
N ASP A 185 11.88 -1.27 6.72
CA ASP A 185 12.99 -0.64 7.41
C ASP A 185 12.52 0.24 8.58
N GLU A 186 11.36 0.92 8.42
CA GLU A 186 10.78 1.69 9.51
C GLU A 186 10.27 0.80 10.65
N GLU A 187 9.60 -0.31 10.33
CA GLU A 187 9.15 -1.28 11.33
C GLU A 187 10.33 -1.88 12.12
N GLN A 188 11.44 -2.16 11.44
CA GLN A 188 12.67 -2.66 12.08
C GLN A 188 13.26 -1.62 13.03
N ASP A 189 13.33 -0.35 12.63
CA ASP A 189 13.85 0.74 13.47
C ASP A 189 12.93 1.05 14.65
N PHE A 190 11.62 0.95 14.44
CA PHE A 190 10.64 1.02 15.52
C PHE A 190 10.84 -0.13 16.52
N ALA A 191 10.90 -1.37 16.05
CA ALA A 191 11.10 -2.54 16.91
C ALA A 191 12.42 -2.46 17.70
N ASN A 192 13.49 -1.96 17.09
CA ASN A 192 14.75 -1.73 17.80
C ASN A 192 14.62 -0.68 18.90
N SER A 193 13.82 0.38 18.69
CA SER A 193 13.58 1.42 19.70
C SER A 193 12.74 0.95 20.90
N ILE A 194 12.00 -0.15 20.77
CA ILE A 194 11.21 -0.77 21.84
C ILE A 194 12.05 -1.71 22.69
N LYS A 195 13.10 -2.32 22.12
CA LYS A 195 13.98 -3.28 22.82
C LYS A 195 14.90 -2.64 23.87
N HIS A 196 15.06 -1.33 23.81
CA HIS A 196 15.91 -0.50 24.68
C HIS A 196 15.06 0.38 25.58
#